data_f6d27e086bfd51c194a03227f242ad79
#
_entry.id   f6d27e086bfd51c194a03227f242ad79
#
_cell.length_a   1.000
_cell.length_b   1.000
_cell.length_c   1.000
_cell.angle_alpha   90.00
_cell.angle_beta   90.00
_cell.angle_gamma   90.00
#
_symmetry.space_group_name_H-M   'P 1'
#
loop_
_entity.id
_entity.type
_entity.pdbx_description
1 polymer ?
#
loop_
_entity_poly.entity_id
_entity_poly.type
_entity_poly.pdbx_seq_one_letter_code
_entity_poly.pdbx_strand_id
1 'polypeptide(L)'
;MKNILITGGAGFIGSHVVRRMVTNYPSAKIYNLDALTYAGNLENIKDIENAENYEFIKADIVDGAILDKIFTEKDITHVIHLAAESHVDRSITNPMAFVETNVLGTGNLLQAAKKHWDGNYDNKKFYHVSTDEVYGSLGETGFFYEDTAYDPRSPYSASKASSDHLVRAFYHTYGLPIVISNCSNNYGPNHFPEKLIPLLINNILNDKPLPIYGKGDNVRDWLFVKDHAVAIDTILQKGKLGETYNIGGHNEWSNIDLVRLLCDKMDDKLNREIGTAQKLITFVKDRAGHDMRYAIDATKIEKELGWTPSVTFEEGLSQTIDWYFENKDWLDNVTSGEYAKYYAKMYS
;
A
#
# COMPACT_ATOMS: atom_id res chain seq x y z
N MET A 1 -11.31 16.71 13.00
CA MET A 1 -10.70 16.80 11.65
C MET A 1 -11.66 17.56 10.75
N LYS A 2 -11.18 18.48 9.90
CA LYS A 2 -12.06 19.25 8.99
C LYS A 2 -11.74 18.95 7.53
N ASN A 3 -10.50 19.18 7.12
CA ASN A 3 -10.05 19.08 5.73
C ASN A 3 -8.90 18.09 5.66
N ILE A 4 -9.16 16.91 5.11
CA ILE A 4 -8.20 15.80 5.07
C ILE A 4 -7.74 15.62 3.63
N LEU A 5 -6.44 15.76 3.38
CA LEU A 5 -5.80 15.43 2.10
C LEU A 5 -5.29 13.98 2.17
N ILE A 6 -5.76 13.15 1.25
CA ILE A 6 -5.29 11.79 1.07
C ILE A 6 -4.56 11.73 -0.27
N THR A 7 -3.28 11.40 -0.27
CA THR A 7 -2.51 11.27 -1.52
C THR A 7 -2.41 9.81 -1.92
N GLY A 8 -2.47 9.52 -3.22
CA GLY A 8 -2.49 8.15 -3.73
C GLY A 8 -3.82 7.43 -3.52
N GLY A 9 -4.92 8.18 -3.37
CA GLY A 9 -6.22 7.62 -3.01
C GLY A 9 -6.98 6.96 -4.17
N ALA A 10 -6.51 7.03 -5.41
CA ALA A 10 -7.03 6.24 -6.52
C ALA A 10 -6.28 4.89 -6.68
N GLY A 11 -5.23 4.66 -5.90
CA GLY A 11 -4.49 3.40 -5.85
C GLY A 11 -5.18 2.32 -4.99
N PHE A 12 -4.51 1.17 -4.84
CA PHE A 12 -5.01 0.02 -4.10
C PHE A 12 -5.38 0.36 -2.64
N ILE A 13 -4.39 0.56 -1.77
CA ILE A 13 -4.63 0.83 -0.34
C ILE A 13 -5.39 2.16 -0.17
N GLY A 14 -5.00 3.18 -0.93
CA GLY A 14 -5.58 4.51 -0.84
C GLY A 14 -7.08 4.55 -1.09
N SER A 15 -7.61 3.76 -2.03
CA SER A 15 -9.06 3.71 -2.33
C SER A 15 -9.87 3.22 -1.13
N HIS A 16 -9.38 2.23 -0.39
CA HIS A 16 -10.02 1.73 0.83
C HIS A 16 -9.96 2.76 1.97
N VAL A 17 -8.84 3.51 2.08
CA VAL A 17 -8.70 4.59 3.06
C VAL A 17 -9.65 5.74 2.72
N VAL A 18 -9.68 6.20 1.47
CA VAL A 18 -10.60 7.28 1.04
C VAL A 18 -12.05 6.89 1.31
N ARG A 19 -12.47 5.70 0.88
CA ARG A 19 -13.84 5.19 1.12
C ARG A 19 -14.20 5.19 2.60
N ARG A 20 -13.27 4.72 3.45
CA ARG A 20 -13.46 4.70 4.89
C ARG A 20 -13.60 6.11 5.48
N MET A 21 -12.75 7.06 5.05
CA MET A 21 -12.80 8.44 5.53
C MET A 21 -14.08 9.15 5.09
N VAL A 22 -14.48 8.99 3.83
CA VAL A 22 -15.74 9.55 3.30
C VAL A 22 -16.94 9.04 4.10
N THR A 23 -16.98 7.72 4.35
CA THR A 23 -18.12 7.08 5.03
C THR A 23 -18.19 7.42 6.52
N ASN A 24 -17.05 7.36 7.22
CA ASN A 24 -17.02 7.50 8.68
C ASN A 24 -17.00 8.94 9.16
N TYR A 25 -16.61 9.90 8.30
CA TYR A 25 -16.45 11.31 8.68
C TYR A 25 -17.25 12.24 7.77
N PRO A 26 -18.61 12.16 7.76
CA PRO A 26 -19.46 12.93 6.85
C PRO A 26 -19.36 14.44 7.05
N SER A 27 -18.89 14.89 8.23
CA SER A 27 -18.65 16.32 8.54
C SER A 27 -17.26 16.84 8.12
N ALA A 28 -16.35 15.96 7.71
CA ALA A 28 -15.03 16.32 7.20
C ALA A 28 -15.05 16.41 5.67
N LYS A 29 -14.27 17.30 5.08
CA LYS A 29 -14.02 17.29 3.63
C LYS A 29 -12.81 16.39 3.33
N ILE A 30 -12.97 15.48 2.40
CA ILE A 30 -11.97 14.51 1.98
C ILE A 30 -11.50 14.88 0.57
N TYR A 31 -10.26 15.34 0.48
CA TYR A 31 -9.58 15.65 -0.77
C TYR A 31 -8.68 14.50 -1.16
N ASN A 32 -8.98 13.85 -2.27
CA ASN A 32 -8.20 12.75 -2.80
C ASN A 32 -7.28 13.25 -3.92
N LEU A 33 -5.99 13.36 -3.65
CA LEU A 33 -4.98 13.77 -4.62
C LEU A 33 -4.29 12.54 -5.21
N ASP A 34 -4.35 12.40 -6.54
CA ASP A 34 -3.69 11.32 -7.25
C ASP A 34 -3.23 11.80 -8.64
N ALA A 35 -2.03 11.41 -9.04
CA ALA A 35 -1.49 11.73 -10.36
C ALA A 35 -2.09 10.87 -11.47
N LEU A 36 -2.78 9.77 -11.11
CA LEU A 36 -3.30 8.75 -12.02
C LEU A 36 -2.19 8.18 -12.92
N THR A 37 -1.09 7.75 -12.27
CA THR A 37 -0.05 6.98 -12.95
C THR A 37 -0.56 5.56 -13.23
N TYR A 38 0.31 4.62 -13.58
CA TYR A 38 -0.08 3.29 -14.04
C TYR A 38 -0.99 2.49 -13.08
N ALA A 39 -0.90 2.72 -11.76
CA ALA A 39 -1.68 2.00 -10.74
C ALA A 39 -2.84 2.82 -10.17
N GLY A 40 -2.96 4.10 -10.51
CA GLY A 40 -4.06 4.98 -10.13
C GLY A 40 -5.26 4.77 -11.05
N ASN A 41 -6.41 4.39 -10.49
CA ASN A 41 -7.63 4.12 -11.26
C ASN A 41 -8.87 4.67 -10.54
N LEU A 42 -9.60 5.57 -11.19
CA LEU A 42 -10.82 6.17 -10.64
C LEU A 42 -11.96 5.15 -10.45
N GLU A 43 -11.95 4.02 -11.17
CA GLU A 43 -12.91 2.94 -10.94
C GLU A 43 -12.80 2.37 -9.52
N ASN A 44 -11.63 2.47 -8.87
CA ASN A 44 -11.43 2.05 -7.49
C ASN A 44 -12.28 2.81 -6.47
N ILE A 45 -12.76 3.99 -6.82
CA ILE A 45 -13.49 4.92 -5.94
C ILE A 45 -14.82 5.39 -6.52
N LYS A 46 -15.31 4.72 -7.56
CA LYS A 46 -16.53 5.08 -8.28
C LYS A 46 -17.77 5.09 -7.38
N ASP A 47 -17.82 4.20 -6.41
CA ASP A 47 -18.92 4.08 -5.45
C ASP A 47 -19.07 5.31 -4.53
N ILE A 48 -18.03 6.13 -4.39
CA ILE A 48 -18.02 7.32 -3.54
C ILE A 48 -17.81 8.63 -4.31
N GLU A 49 -17.69 8.59 -5.64
CA GLU A 49 -17.35 9.76 -6.47
C GLU A 49 -18.31 10.94 -6.31
N ASN A 50 -19.58 10.65 -6.00
CA ASN A 50 -20.63 11.64 -5.83
C ASN A 50 -20.95 11.98 -4.37
N ALA A 51 -20.11 11.56 -3.41
CA ALA A 51 -20.32 11.89 -2.00
C ALA A 51 -20.11 13.39 -1.75
N GLU A 52 -21.01 14.03 -1.00
CA GLU A 52 -20.99 15.49 -0.77
C GLU A 52 -19.71 15.98 -0.06
N ASN A 53 -19.06 15.10 0.71
CA ASN A 53 -17.84 15.40 1.45
C ASN A 53 -16.55 14.96 0.74
N TYR A 54 -16.63 14.53 -0.53
CA TYR A 54 -15.50 14.04 -1.33
C TYR A 54 -15.16 14.99 -2.47
N GLU A 55 -13.87 15.15 -2.76
CA GLU A 55 -13.37 15.86 -3.95
C GLU A 55 -12.11 15.18 -4.47
N PHE A 56 -12.09 14.86 -5.77
CA PHE A 56 -10.89 14.34 -6.44
C PHE A 56 -10.06 15.49 -7.01
N ILE A 57 -8.74 15.44 -6.79
CA ILE A 57 -7.77 16.41 -7.31
C ILE A 57 -6.71 15.66 -8.11
N LYS A 58 -6.69 15.84 -9.42
CA LYS A 58 -5.61 15.30 -10.26
C LYS A 58 -4.37 16.18 -10.16
N ALA A 59 -3.37 15.72 -9.41
CA ALA A 59 -2.11 16.43 -9.24
C ALA A 59 -0.99 15.45 -8.86
N ASP A 60 0.27 15.86 -9.12
CA ASP A 60 1.45 15.12 -8.72
C ASP A 60 2.07 15.76 -7.46
N ILE A 61 2.47 14.94 -6.49
CA ILE A 61 3.15 15.41 -5.27
C ILE A 61 4.55 15.98 -5.54
N VAL A 62 5.12 15.72 -6.70
CA VAL A 62 6.39 16.31 -7.13
C VAL A 62 6.25 17.80 -7.47
N ASP A 63 5.05 18.25 -7.83
CA ASP A 63 4.76 19.67 -8.08
C ASP A 63 4.47 20.43 -6.77
N GLY A 64 5.52 20.98 -6.16
CA GLY A 64 5.41 21.76 -4.93
C GLY A 64 4.53 23.01 -5.06
N ALA A 65 4.43 23.63 -6.23
CA ALA A 65 3.62 24.83 -6.43
C ALA A 65 2.12 24.50 -6.38
N ILE A 66 1.72 23.37 -6.98
CA ILE A 66 0.32 22.91 -6.91
C ILE A 66 -0.05 22.49 -5.50
N LEU A 67 0.87 21.86 -4.74
CA LEU A 67 0.65 21.52 -3.35
C LEU A 67 0.43 22.76 -2.48
N ASP A 68 1.27 23.78 -2.62
CA ASP A 68 1.10 25.07 -1.90
C ASP A 68 -0.29 25.69 -2.17
N LYS A 69 -0.73 25.65 -3.42
CA LYS A 69 -2.08 26.13 -3.81
C LYS A 69 -3.18 25.30 -3.14
N ILE A 70 -3.08 23.95 -3.19
CA ILE A 70 -4.07 23.05 -2.59
C ILE A 70 -4.16 23.29 -1.08
N PHE A 71 -3.04 23.35 -0.38
CA PHE A 71 -3.02 23.58 1.06
C PHE A 71 -3.69 24.91 1.44
N THR A 72 -3.44 25.96 0.64
CA THR A 72 -4.02 27.29 0.86
C THR A 72 -5.53 27.31 0.56
N GLU A 73 -5.93 26.84 -0.62
CA GLU A 73 -7.33 26.94 -1.06
C GLU A 73 -8.28 26.00 -0.30
N LYS A 74 -7.77 24.82 0.12
CA LYS A 74 -8.58 23.82 0.81
C LYS A 74 -8.40 23.86 2.33
N ASP A 75 -7.56 24.73 2.88
CA ASP A 75 -7.24 24.85 4.32
C ASP A 75 -6.95 23.48 4.95
N ILE A 76 -5.99 22.74 4.36
CA ILE A 76 -5.69 21.36 4.73
C ILE A 76 -5.22 21.29 6.17
N THR A 77 -5.87 20.46 6.99
CA THR A 77 -5.56 20.26 8.41
C THR A 77 -4.93 18.90 8.69
N HIS A 78 -5.26 17.89 7.89
CA HIS A 78 -4.73 16.53 8.04
C HIS A 78 -4.23 16.01 6.70
N VAL A 79 -3.14 15.30 6.71
CA VAL A 79 -2.60 14.59 5.54
C VAL A 79 -2.51 13.10 5.86
N ILE A 80 -2.99 12.25 4.95
CA ILE A 80 -2.69 10.82 4.93
C ILE A 80 -1.91 10.58 3.64
N HIS A 81 -0.62 10.34 3.78
CA HIS A 81 0.28 10.25 2.63
C HIS A 81 0.53 8.80 2.25
N LEU A 82 -0.13 8.35 1.15
CA LEU A 82 0.03 7.01 0.58
C LEU A 82 0.61 7.05 -0.85
N ALA A 83 0.64 8.21 -1.53
CA ALA A 83 1.19 8.31 -2.88
C ALA A 83 2.66 7.89 -2.88
N ALA A 84 3.00 6.89 -3.69
CA ALA A 84 4.35 6.38 -3.84
C ALA A 84 4.49 5.54 -5.11
N GLU A 85 5.65 5.53 -5.71
CA GLU A 85 6.09 4.42 -6.54
C GLU A 85 6.38 3.21 -5.63
N SER A 86 5.81 2.02 -5.94
CA SER A 86 5.77 0.90 -4.97
C SER A 86 6.15 -0.48 -5.52
N HIS A 87 6.52 -0.59 -6.79
CA HIS A 87 6.85 -1.87 -7.39
C HIS A 87 8.37 -2.10 -7.44
N VAL A 88 8.86 -3.09 -6.67
CA VAL A 88 10.30 -3.34 -6.53
C VAL A 88 10.99 -3.57 -7.88
N ASP A 89 10.42 -4.41 -8.78
CA ASP A 89 11.04 -4.68 -10.08
C ASP A 89 11.13 -3.43 -10.96
N ARG A 90 10.15 -2.51 -10.87
CA ARG A 90 10.24 -1.19 -11.51
C ARG A 90 11.33 -0.34 -10.90
N SER A 91 11.57 -0.43 -9.58
CA SER A 91 12.64 0.32 -8.92
C SER A 91 14.03 -0.13 -9.36
N ILE A 92 14.20 -1.40 -9.71
CA ILE A 92 15.46 -1.94 -10.24
C ILE A 92 15.73 -1.38 -11.64
N THR A 93 14.70 -1.20 -12.46
CA THR A 93 14.83 -0.71 -13.83
C THR A 93 14.88 0.82 -13.94
N ASN A 94 14.20 1.54 -13.03
CA ASN A 94 14.15 3.01 -13.01
C ASN A 94 14.18 3.55 -11.58
N PRO A 95 15.32 3.49 -10.87
CA PRO A 95 15.41 3.90 -9.46
C PRO A 95 15.13 5.39 -9.24
N MET A 96 15.45 6.24 -10.22
CA MET A 96 15.30 7.70 -10.04
C MET A 96 13.84 8.15 -9.95
N ALA A 97 12.91 7.49 -10.63
CA ALA A 97 11.48 7.76 -10.46
C ALA A 97 11.02 7.55 -9.01
N PHE A 98 11.60 6.58 -8.31
CA PHE A 98 11.32 6.32 -6.89
C PHE A 98 11.90 7.41 -5.97
N VAL A 99 13.08 7.93 -6.29
CA VAL A 99 13.66 9.06 -5.57
C VAL A 99 12.81 10.32 -5.78
N GLU A 100 12.40 10.59 -7.01
CA GLU A 100 11.58 11.75 -7.35
C GLU A 100 10.22 11.70 -6.66
N THR A 101 9.48 10.61 -6.80
CA THR A 101 8.15 10.49 -6.21
C THR A 101 8.21 10.33 -4.69
N ASN A 102 8.98 9.35 -4.19
CA ASN A 102 8.91 8.97 -2.78
C ASN A 102 9.69 9.92 -1.88
N VAL A 103 10.81 10.47 -2.34
CA VAL A 103 11.65 11.35 -1.51
C VAL A 103 11.31 12.81 -1.75
N LEU A 104 11.43 13.29 -2.99
CA LEU A 104 11.14 14.69 -3.31
C LEU A 104 9.65 15.02 -3.11
N GLY A 105 8.74 14.15 -3.60
CA GLY A 105 7.30 14.34 -3.41
C GLY A 105 6.89 14.38 -1.93
N THR A 106 7.44 13.49 -1.08
CA THR A 106 7.23 13.57 0.39
C THR A 106 7.77 14.87 0.97
N GLY A 107 8.98 15.30 0.54
CA GLY A 107 9.57 16.56 0.96
C GLY A 107 8.70 17.77 0.63
N ASN A 108 8.13 17.81 -0.58
CA ASN A 108 7.22 18.86 -1.02
C ASN A 108 5.94 18.93 -0.16
N LEU A 109 5.33 17.76 0.13
CA LEU A 109 4.15 17.68 1.01
C LEU A 109 4.46 18.18 2.43
N LEU A 110 5.60 17.77 3.00
CA LEU A 110 6.05 18.22 4.31
C LEU A 110 6.30 19.73 4.32
N GLN A 111 6.90 20.26 3.27
CA GLN A 111 7.17 21.69 3.14
C GLN A 111 5.88 22.51 3.00
N ALA A 112 4.90 22.03 2.23
CA ALA A 112 3.60 22.66 2.10
C ALA A 112 2.85 22.65 3.44
N ALA A 113 2.83 21.51 4.15
CA ALA A 113 2.23 21.42 5.48
C ALA A 113 2.89 22.37 6.48
N LYS A 114 4.23 22.38 6.55
CA LYS A 114 4.98 23.30 7.42
C LYS A 114 4.66 24.76 7.14
N LYS A 115 4.71 25.16 5.87
CA LYS A 115 4.47 26.53 5.42
C LYS A 115 3.05 26.99 5.72
N HIS A 116 2.07 26.14 5.44
CA HIS A 116 0.66 26.49 5.62
C HIS A 116 0.22 26.47 7.10
N TRP A 117 0.76 25.55 7.87
CA TRP A 117 0.45 25.44 9.29
C TRP A 117 1.21 26.47 10.16
N ASP A 118 2.33 26.99 9.68
CA ASP A 118 3.09 28.12 10.24
C ASP A 118 3.25 28.09 11.77
N GLY A 119 3.64 26.92 12.30
CA GLY A 119 3.80 26.68 13.74
C GLY A 119 2.50 26.53 14.54
N ASN A 120 1.34 26.78 13.96
CA ASN A 120 0.06 26.47 14.57
C ASN A 120 -0.33 25.03 14.25
N TYR A 121 0.00 24.11 15.15
CA TYR A 121 -0.18 22.67 14.96
C TYR A 121 -1.41 22.08 15.67
N ASP A 122 -2.21 22.92 16.32
CA ASP A 122 -3.42 22.47 17.02
C ASP A 122 -4.40 21.80 16.07
N ASN A 123 -4.80 20.56 16.41
CA ASN A 123 -5.72 19.74 15.61
C ASN A 123 -5.24 19.49 14.18
N LYS A 124 -3.93 19.44 13.95
CA LYS A 124 -3.29 19.11 12.68
C LYS A 124 -2.47 17.84 12.83
N LYS A 125 -2.37 17.05 11.75
CA LYS A 125 -1.55 15.83 11.74
C LYS A 125 -1.11 15.48 10.32
N PHE A 126 0.15 15.13 10.18
CA PHE A 126 0.73 14.55 8.96
C PHE A 126 1.00 13.08 9.20
N TYR A 127 0.23 12.21 8.57
CA TYR A 127 0.40 10.77 8.67
C TYR A 127 1.07 10.21 7.42
N HIS A 128 2.24 9.61 7.60
CA HIS A 128 3.03 8.97 6.54
C HIS A 128 2.89 7.45 6.60
N VAL A 129 2.43 6.84 5.50
CA VAL A 129 2.31 5.39 5.37
C VAL A 129 3.55 4.84 4.67
N SER A 130 4.30 3.98 5.35
CA SER A 130 5.53 3.34 4.88
C SER A 130 5.37 1.82 4.79
N THR A 131 6.47 1.09 4.76
CA THR A 131 6.55 -0.36 4.52
C THR A 131 7.54 -1.01 5.47
N ASP A 132 7.34 -2.28 5.78
CA ASP A 132 8.29 -3.10 6.53
C ASP A 132 9.60 -3.38 5.77
N GLU A 133 9.60 -3.22 4.44
CA GLU A 133 10.79 -3.39 3.61
C GLU A 133 11.94 -2.42 3.97
N VAL A 134 11.66 -1.35 4.72
CA VAL A 134 12.70 -0.43 5.21
C VAL A 134 13.61 -1.06 6.25
N TYR A 135 13.15 -2.10 6.95
CA TYR A 135 13.92 -2.80 7.97
C TYR A 135 14.96 -3.78 7.41
N GLY A 136 14.85 -4.18 6.15
CA GLY A 136 15.74 -5.15 5.51
C GLY A 136 15.17 -6.56 5.55
N SER A 137 16.02 -7.58 5.69
CA SER A 137 15.63 -8.99 5.65
C SER A 137 15.91 -9.70 6.98
N LEU A 138 14.93 -10.46 7.45
CA LEU A 138 15.10 -11.37 8.58
C LEU A 138 15.71 -12.72 8.14
N GLY A 139 16.32 -13.42 9.10
CA GLY A 139 16.61 -14.84 9.00
C GLY A 139 15.36 -15.68 9.25
N GLU A 140 15.59 -16.92 9.72
CA GLU A 140 14.51 -17.89 9.97
C GLU A 140 13.58 -17.47 11.12
N THR A 141 14.05 -16.66 12.05
CA THR A 141 13.33 -16.27 13.28
C THR A 141 13.41 -14.76 13.53
N GLY A 142 12.64 -14.30 14.52
CA GLY A 142 12.60 -12.90 14.95
C GLY A 142 11.54 -12.08 14.23
N PHE A 143 11.42 -10.83 14.65
CA PHE A 143 10.49 -9.85 14.10
C PHE A 143 11.16 -8.48 13.98
N PHE A 144 10.68 -7.64 13.09
CA PHE A 144 11.00 -6.23 13.08
C PHE A 144 10.10 -5.47 14.06
N TYR A 145 10.72 -4.68 14.90
CA TYR A 145 10.06 -3.77 15.84
C TYR A 145 10.20 -2.32 15.34
N GLU A 146 9.45 -1.40 15.90
CA GLU A 146 9.48 0.01 15.49
C GLU A 146 10.83 0.71 15.73
N ASP A 147 11.66 0.17 16.62
CA ASP A 147 13.03 0.63 16.92
C ASP A 147 14.11 -0.15 16.17
N THR A 148 13.75 -1.12 15.35
CA THR A 148 14.71 -1.83 14.48
C THR A 148 15.38 -0.85 13.53
N ALA A 149 16.71 -0.91 13.44
CA ALA A 149 17.47 -0.09 12.51
C ALA A 149 17.11 -0.42 11.06
N TYR A 150 16.98 0.62 10.22
CA TYR A 150 16.68 0.44 8.80
C TYR A 150 17.90 -0.11 8.04
N ASP A 151 17.66 -1.12 7.20
CA ASP A 151 18.66 -1.76 6.30
C ASP A 151 18.02 -2.07 4.94
N PRO A 152 17.48 -1.04 4.22
CA PRO A 152 16.75 -1.25 2.96
C PRO A 152 17.64 -1.84 1.86
N ARG A 153 17.15 -2.85 1.13
CA ARG A 153 17.96 -3.62 0.16
C ARG A 153 17.49 -3.48 -1.30
N SER A 154 16.51 -2.63 -1.55
CA SER A 154 16.07 -2.29 -2.90
C SER A 154 16.00 -0.77 -3.10
N PRO A 155 16.05 -0.24 -4.35
CA PRO A 155 15.83 1.19 -4.57
C PRO A 155 14.47 1.67 -4.06
N TYR A 156 13.42 0.84 -4.13
CA TYR A 156 12.12 1.13 -3.53
C TYR A 156 12.22 1.30 -2.02
N SER A 157 12.70 0.27 -1.30
CA SER A 157 12.78 0.33 0.16
C SER A 157 13.73 1.43 0.65
N ALA A 158 14.83 1.71 -0.08
CA ALA A 158 15.71 2.83 0.21
C ALA A 158 15.04 4.18 0.04
N SER A 159 14.19 4.36 -0.99
CA SER A 159 13.41 5.59 -1.18
C SER A 159 12.37 5.79 -0.08
N LYS A 160 11.71 4.71 0.38
CA LYS A 160 10.77 4.75 1.51
C LYS A 160 11.48 5.04 2.83
N ALA A 161 12.62 4.41 3.12
CA ALA A 161 13.43 4.73 4.29
C ALA A 161 13.87 6.19 4.29
N SER A 162 14.24 6.74 3.13
CA SER A 162 14.61 8.15 2.98
C SER A 162 13.43 9.07 3.29
N SER A 163 12.23 8.75 2.81
CA SER A 163 11.02 9.54 3.13
C SER A 163 10.66 9.47 4.62
N ASP A 164 10.78 8.31 5.26
CA ASP A 164 10.57 8.15 6.70
C ASP A 164 11.54 9.04 7.52
N HIS A 165 12.81 9.07 7.11
CA HIS A 165 13.80 9.94 7.74
C HIS A 165 13.49 11.43 7.55
N LEU A 166 13.01 11.85 6.38
CA LEU A 166 12.55 13.24 6.17
C LEU A 166 11.36 13.58 7.08
N VAL A 167 10.37 12.71 7.18
CA VAL A 167 9.21 12.90 8.05
C VAL A 167 9.64 13.06 9.51
N ARG A 168 10.53 12.20 10.01
CA ARG A 168 11.11 12.30 11.37
C ARG A 168 11.92 13.57 11.55
N ALA A 169 12.72 13.97 10.55
CA ALA A 169 13.50 15.20 10.60
C ALA A 169 12.61 16.44 10.73
N PHE A 170 11.46 16.50 10.04
CA PHE A 170 10.51 17.59 10.15
C PHE A 170 9.86 17.66 11.54
N TYR A 171 9.60 16.53 12.19
CA TYR A 171 9.15 16.50 13.57
C TYR A 171 10.20 17.07 14.52
N HIS A 172 11.44 16.55 14.47
CA HIS A 172 12.50 16.96 15.39
C HIS A 172 12.98 18.40 15.18
N THR A 173 13.00 18.85 13.92
CA THR A 173 13.54 20.18 13.58
C THR A 173 12.49 21.28 13.69
N TYR A 174 11.26 21.01 13.28
CA TYR A 174 10.21 22.02 13.15
C TYR A 174 9.00 21.77 14.07
N GLY A 175 8.98 20.67 14.81
CA GLY A 175 7.83 20.27 15.63
C GLY A 175 6.59 19.89 14.82
N LEU A 176 6.74 19.56 13.52
CA LEU A 176 5.61 19.20 12.68
C LEU A 176 4.88 17.97 13.26
N PRO A 177 3.56 17.99 13.47
CA PRO A 177 2.82 16.91 14.14
C PRO A 177 2.68 15.69 13.23
N ILE A 178 3.67 14.80 13.22
CA ILE A 178 3.71 13.62 12.36
C ILE A 178 3.35 12.33 13.11
N VAL A 179 2.94 11.33 12.37
CA VAL A 179 2.91 9.92 12.75
C VAL A 179 3.31 9.08 11.54
N ILE A 180 3.96 7.94 11.77
CA ILE A 180 4.41 7.01 10.71
C ILE A 180 3.81 5.64 10.98
N SER A 181 3.53 4.87 9.92
CA SER A 181 3.31 3.43 10.03
C SER A 181 4.10 2.66 9.00
N ASN A 182 4.58 1.48 9.40
CA ASN A 182 5.20 0.51 8.52
C ASN A 182 4.28 -0.71 8.45
N CYS A 183 3.81 -1.05 7.24
CA CYS A 183 2.88 -2.15 7.07
C CYS A 183 3.53 -3.35 6.39
N SER A 184 3.04 -4.55 6.69
CA SER A 184 3.37 -5.77 5.98
C SER A 184 2.70 -5.84 4.59
N ASN A 185 2.92 -6.94 3.85
CA ASN A 185 2.40 -7.11 2.50
C ASN A 185 0.86 -7.07 2.47
N ASN A 186 0.31 -6.14 1.71
CA ASN A 186 -1.14 -6.00 1.59
C ASN A 186 -1.71 -6.88 0.48
N TYR A 187 -2.94 -7.38 0.69
CA TYR A 187 -3.74 -8.07 -0.33
C TYR A 187 -5.23 -7.74 -0.17
N GLY A 188 -5.99 -7.94 -1.23
CA GLY A 188 -7.43 -7.69 -1.20
C GLY A 188 -8.00 -7.12 -2.49
N PRO A 189 -9.27 -6.65 -2.46
CA PRO A 189 -9.93 -5.96 -3.56
C PRO A 189 -9.16 -4.75 -4.10
N ASN A 190 -9.27 -4.49 -5.42
CA ASN A 190 -8.60 -3.38 -6.12
C ASN A 190 -7.06 -3.46 -6.18
N HIS A 191 -6.45 -4.59 -5.81
CA HIS A 191 -4.99 -4.75 -5.92
C HIS A 191 -4.59 -4.92 -7.38
N PHE A 192 -3.64 -4.08 -7.85
CA PHE A 192 -3.23 -4.07 -9.27
C PHE A 192 -2.52 -5.37 -9.66
N PRO A 193 -2.86 -5.98 -10.84
CA PRO A 193 -2.47 -7.35 -11.20
C PRO A 193 -0.98 -7.55 -11.55
N GLU A 194 -0.09 -6.60 -11.28
CA GLU A 194 1.36 -6.81 -11.28
C GLU A 194 1.88 -7.45 -9.99
N LYS A 195 1.06 -7.49 -8.93
CA LYS A 195 1.39 -8.08 -7.64
C LYS A 195 0.96 -9.55 -7.56
N LEU A 196 1.60 -10.33 -6.70
CA LEU A 196 1.51 -11.81 -6.67
C LEU A 196 0.07 -12.32 -6.73
N ILE A 197 -0.76 -12.04 -5.74
CA ILE A 197 -2.11 -12.61 -5.64
C ILE A 197 -2.99 -12.26 -6.85
N PRO A 198 -3.17 -10.98 -7.24
CA PRO A 198 -4.03 -10.67 -8.38
C PRO A 198 -3.44 -11.12 -9.73
N LEU A 199 -2.11 -11.15 -9.87
CA LEU A 199 -1.46 -11.72 -11.05
C LEU A 199 -1.85 -13.20 -11.22
N LEU A 200 -1.74 -13.97 -10.13
CA LEU A 200 -2.07 -15.41 -10.17
C LEU A 200 -3.55 -15.65 -10.43
N ILE A 201 -4.46 -14.87 -9.80
CA ILE A 201 -5.90 -14.95 -10.09
C ILE A 201 -6.16 -14.71 -11.58
N ASN A 202 -5.61 -13.62 -12.14
CA ASN A 202 -5.76 -13.30 -13.56
C ASN A 202 -5.19 -14.41 -14.47
N ASN A 203 -4.05 -14.97 -14.12
CA ASN A 203 -3.42 -16.03 -14.89
C ASN A 203 -4.24 -17.34 -14.85
N ILE A 204 -4.75 -17.73 -13.68
CA ILE A 204 -5.61 -18.92 -13.54
C ILE A 204 -6.89 -18.76 -14.36
N LEU A 205 -7.53 -17.59 -14.35
CA LEU A 205 -8.72 -17.32 -15.15
C LEU A 205 -8.47 -17.41 -16.66
N ASN A 206 -7.22 -17.23 -17.10
CA ASN A 206 -6.82 -17.25 -18.51
C ASN A 206 -5.96 -18.47 -18.88
N ASP A 207 -5.88 -19.50 -18.01
CA ASP A 207 -5.05 -20.71 -18.17
C ASP A 207 -3.59 -20.40 -18.57
N LYS A 208 -3.01 -19.33 -17.96
CA LYS A 208 -1.63 -18.88 -18.17
C LYS A 208 -0.69 -19.44 -17.10
N PRO A 209 0.63 -19.54 -17.36
CA PRO A 209 1.62 -19.94 -16.36
C PRO A 209 1.59 -19.05 -15.11
N LEU A 210 1.83 -19.67 -13.95
CA LEU A 210 1.95 -19.01 -12.65
C LEU A 210 3.44 -18.84 -12.30
N PRO A 211 4.06 -17.69 -12.61
CA PRO A 211 5.50 -17.51 -12.40
C PRO A 211 5.83 -17.37 -10.91
N ILE A 212 6.69 -18.22 -10.39
CA ILE A 212 7.19 -18.21 -9.03
C ILE A 212 8.68 -17.96 -9.06
N TYR A 213 9.14 -16.89 -8.42
CA TYR A 213 10.56 -16.56 -8.31
C TYR A 213 11.31 -17.59 -7.47
N GLY A 214 12.47 -18.04 -7.96
CA GLY A 214 13.32 -19.01 -7.27
C GLY A 214 12.60 -20.31 -6.97
N LYS A 215 12.54 -20.71 -5.71
CA LYS A 215 11.79 -21.90 -5.22
C LYS A 215 10.47 -21.53 -4.55
N GLY A 216 10.20 -20.23 -4.38
CA GLY A 216 9.04 -19.74 -3.66
C GLY A 216 9.13 -19.83 -2.13
N ASP A 217 10.34 -20.02 -1.60
CA ASP A 217 10.60 -20.20 -0.16
C ASP A 217 10.53 -18.86 0.62
N ASN A 218 10.46 -17.72 -0.09
CA ASN A 218 10.37 -16.40 0.56
C ASN A 218 9.09 -16.30 1.38
N VAL A 219 9.23 -15.83 2.63
CA VAL A 219 8.11 -15.69 3.57
C VAL A 219 7.70 -14.23 3.68
N ARG A 220 6.40 -13.99 3.69
CA ARG A 220 5.79 -12.66 3.88
C ARG A 220 4.66 -12.75 4.90
N ASP A 221 4.53 -11.71 5.72
CA ASP A 221 3.32 -11.48 6.49
C ASP A 221 2.28 -10.78 5.61
N TRP A 222 1.04 -11.25 5.63
CA TRP A 222 -0.03 -10.80 4.73
C TRP A 222 -1.14 -10.10 5.50
N LEU A 223 -1.37 -8.84 5.16
CA LEU A 223 -2.34 -7.95 5.77
C LEU A 223 -3.51 -7.68 4.82
N PHE A 224 -4.74 -7.98 5.27
CA PHE A 224 -5.92 -7.69 4.46
C PHE A 224 -6.15 -6.18 4.36
N VAL A 225 -6.33 -5.67 3.15
CA VAL A 225 -6.36 -4.22 2.88
C VAL A 225 -7.43 -3.46 3.64
N LYS A 226 -8.59 -4.08 3.92
CA LYS A 226 -9.64 -3.45 4.72
C LYS A 226 -9.22 -3.29 6.17
N ASP A 227 -8.51 -4.26 6.74
CA ASP A 227 -7.92 -4.16 8.08
C ASP A 227 -6.83 -3.09 8.14
N HIS A 228 -6.02 -2.98 7.09
CA HIS A 228 -5.05 -1.89 6.99
C HIS A 228 -5.72 -0.51 6.96
N ALA A 229 -6.82 -0.34 6.21
CA ALA A 229 -7.57 0.91 6.21
C ALA A 229 -8.16 1.24 7.60
N VAL A 230 -8.56 0.23 8.37
CA VAL A 230 -8.99 0.40 9.78
C VAL A 230 -7.81 0.82 10.67
N ALA A 231 -6.64 0.20 10.50
CA ALA A 231 -5.42 0.57 11.23
C ALA A 231 -5.01 2.02 10.96
N ILE A 232 -5.01 2.44 9.69
CA ILE A 232 -4.69 3.81 9.29
C ILE A 232 -5.64 4.80 9.96
N ASP A 233 -6.95 4.55 9.93
CA ASP A 233 -7.93 5.39 10.60
C ASP A 233 -7.68 5.44 12.12
N THR A 234 -7.43 4.29 12.74
CA THR A 234 -7.13 4.20 14.18
C THR A 234 -5.88 4.99 14.57
N ILE A 235 -4.79 4.89 13.79
CA ILE A 235 -3.55 5.65 14.02
C ILE A 235 -3.79 7.15 13.78
N LEU A 236 -4.54 7.54 12.76
CA LEU A 236 -4.88 8.93 12.52
C LEU A 236 -5.58 9.55 13.73
N GLN A 237 -6.52 8.81 14.34
CA GLN A 237 -7.29 9.28 15.50
C GLN A 237 -6.47 9.28 16.79
N LYS A 238 -5.81 8.17 17.10
CA LYS A 238 -5.27 7.87 18.43
C LYS A 238 -3.75 7.82 18.48
N GLY A 239 -3.07 7.71 17.32
CA GLY A 239 -1.61 7.60 17.25
C GLY A 239 -0.93 8.82 17.89
N LYS A 240 0.09 8.57 18.71
CA LYS A 240 0.90 9.59 19.36
C LYS A 240 1.78 10.28 18.34
N LEU A 241 1.92 11.60 18.47
CA LEU A 241 2.78 12.39 17.58
C LEU A 241 4.25 12.01 17.77
N GLY A 242 4.98 11.94 16.66
CA GLY A 242 6.39 11.54 16.63
C GLY A 242 6.61 10.03 16.62
N GLU A 243 5.57 9.21 16.86
CA GLU A 243 5.69 7.77 16.95
C GLU A 243 5.55 7.06 15.59
N THR A 244 6.10 5.85 15.56
CA THR A 244 5.90 4.87 14.48
C THR A 244 5.09 3.70 15.01
N TYR A 245 4.24 3.14 14.17
CA TYR A 245 3.45 1.95 14.45
C TYR A 245 3.64 0.91 13.34
N ASN A 246 4.01 -0.30 13.71
CA ASN A 246 3.99 -1.45 12.79
C ASN A 246 2.57 -1.99 12.65
N ILE A 247 2.17 -2.34 11.42
CA ILE A 247 0.85 -2.88 11.10
C ILE A 247 1.06 -4.23 10.41
N GLY A 248 0.91 -5.33 11.14
CA GLY A 248 1.08 -6.70 10.67
C GLY A 248 -0.23 -7.48 10.59
N GLY A 249 -0.24 -8.49 9.73
CA GLY A 249 -1.41 -9.38 9.57
C GLY A 249 -1.39 -10.58 10.50
N HIS A 250 -0.26 -10.89 11.14
CA HIS A 250 0.01 -12.15 11.86
C HIS A 250 -0.18 -13.40 10.99
N ASN A 251 0.05 -13.27 9.69
CA ASN A 251 -0.20 -14.27 8.67
C ASN A 251 1.05 -14.51 7.81
N GLU A 252 2.06 -15.17 8.38
CA GLU A 252 3.27 -15.53 7.65
C GLU A 252 3.02 -16.73 6.73
N TRP A 253 3.26 -16.55 5.44
CA TRP A 253 3.15 -17.59 4.41
C TRP A 253 4.39 -17.60 3.52
N SER A 254 4.89 -18.81 3.19
CA SER A 254 5.80 -18.91 2.06
C SER A 254 5.06 -18.63 0.76
N ASN A 255 5.74 -18.04 -0.22
CA ASN A 255 5.11 -17.76 -1.51
C ASN A 255 4.53 -19.03 -2.15
N ILE A 256 5.24 -20.16 -2.07
CA ILE A 256 4.78 -21.42 -2.68
C ILE A 256 3.54 -21.99 -1.98
N ASP A 257 3.45 -21.92 -0.65
CA ASP A 257 2.29 -22.42 0.09
C ASP A 257 1.07 -21.53 -0.13
N LEU A 258 1.27 -20.20 -0.16
CA LEU A 258 0.22 -19.26 -0.56
C LEU A 258 -0.31 -19.55 -1.96
N VAL A 259 0.59 -19.78 -2.92
CA VAL A 259 0.20 -20.07 -4.31
C VAL A 259 -0.61 -21.36 -4.40
N ARG A 260 -0.21 -22.41 -3.68
CA ARG A 260 -0.98 -23.67 -3.63
C ARG A 260 -2.36 -23.47 -3.05
N LEU A 261 -2.46 -22.76 -1.91
CA LEU A 261 -3.75 -22.43 -1.30
C LEU A 261 -4.65 -21.63 -2.26
N LEU A 262 -4.07 -20.63 -2.94
CA LEU A 262 -4.80 -19.84 -3.95
C LEU A 262 -5.30 -20.73 -5.10
N CYS A 263 -4.44 -21.62 -5.63
CA CYS A 263 -4.82 -22.55 -6.68
C CYS A 263 -6.01 -23.43 -6.27
N ASP A 264 -5.96 -24.01 -5.07
CA ASP A 264 -7.03 -24.89 -4.57
C ASP A 264 -8.36 -24.15 -4.40
N LYS A 265 -8.32 -22.91 -3.84
CA LYS A 265 -9.52 -22.05 -3.73
C LYS A 265 -10.06 -21.63 -5.09
N MET A 266 -9.19 -21.38 -6.08
CA MET A 266 -9.60 -21.04 -7.44
C MET A 266 -10.21 -22.23 -8.17
N ASP A 267 -9.65 -23.45 -8.01
CA ASP A 267 -10.21 -24.66 -8.59
C ASP A 267 -11.61 -24.95 -8.02
N ASP A 268 -11.80 -24.82 -6.70
CA ASP A 268 -13.12 -24.95 -6.06
C ASP A 268 -14.10 -23.91 -6.62
N LYS A 269 -13.72 -22.64 -6.70
CA LYS A 269 -14.57 -21.55 -7.22
C LYS A 269 -14.95 -21.75 -8.69
N LEU A 270 -14.07 -22.37 -9.49
CA LEU A 270 -14.28 -22.66 -10.90
C LEU A 270 -14.96 -24.02 -11.14
N ASN A 271 -15.29 -24.78 -10.09
CA ASN A 271 -15.80 -26.16 -10.15
C ASN A 271 -14.86 -27.08 -10.95
N ARG A 272 -13.55 -26.95 -10.76
CA ARG A 272 -12.49 -27.79 -11.34
C ARG A 272 -12.01 -28.83 -10.31
N GLU A 273 -11.36 -29.90 -10.77
CA GLU A 273 -10.64 -30.81 -9.87
C GLU A 273 -9.52 -30.08 -9.14
N ILE A 274 -9.45 -30.22 -7.81
CA ILE A 274 -8.41 -29.60 -6.98
C ILE A 274 -7.02 -30.06 -7.48
N GLY A 275 -6.09 -29.11 -7.60
CA GLY A 275 -4.75 -29.28 -8.16
C GLY A 275 -4.66 -29.04 -9.66
N THR A 276 -5.76 -28.68 -10.34
CA THR A 276 -5.75 -28.31 -11.76
C THR A 276 -4.95 -27.04 -11.99
N ALA A 277 -5.20 -25.97 -11.22
CA ALA A 277 -4.47 -24.73 -11.31
C ALA A 277 -3.00 -24.87 -10.88
N GLN A 278 -2.69 -25.78 -9.94
CA GLN A 278 -1.31 -26.05 -9.52
C GLN A 278 -0.41 -26.54 -10.65
N LYS A 279 -0.97 -27.17 -11.71
CA LYS A 279 -0.22 -27.60 -12.90
C LYS A 279 0.34 -26.43 -13.73
N LEU A 280 -0.19 -25.23 -13.51
CA LEU A 280 0.28 -24.01 -14.18
C LEU A 280 1.51 -23.39 -13.49
N ILE A 281 1.89 -23.84 -12.29
CA ILE A 281 3.04 -23.31 -11.54
C ILE A 281 4.33 -23.50 -12.36
N THR A 282 5.05 -22.38 -12.56
CA THR A 282 6.30 -22.36 -13.32
C THR A 282 7.33 -21.59 -12.52
N PHE A 283 8.45 -22.24 -12.16
CA PHE A 283 9.53 -21.58 -11.47
C PHE A 283 10.39 -20.77 -12.45
N VAL A 284 10.61 -19.51 -12.12
CA VAL A 284 11.41 -18.57 -12.91
C VAL A 284 12.66 -18.15 -12.14
N LYS A 285 13.63 -17.53 -12.87
CA LYS A 285 14.85 -17.02 -12.23
C LYS A 285 14.49 -16.03 -11.11
N ASP A 286 15.13 -16.19 -9.96
CA ASP A 286 14.92 -15.29 -8.85
C ASP A 286 15.42 -13.87 -9.14
N ARG A 287 14.76 -12.88 -8.54
CA ARG A 287 15.12 -11.46 -8.71
C ARG A 287 16.34 -11.11 -7.87
N ALA A 288 17.09 -10.10 -8.29
CA ALA A 288 18.22 -9.58 -7.53
C ALA A 288 17.74 -8.94 -6.22
N GLY A 289 18.46 -9.25 -5.11
CA GLY A 289 18.13 -8.68 -3.80
C GLY A 289 16.79 -9.14 -3.23
N HIS A 290 16.36 -10.36 -3.53
CA HIS A 290 15.11 -10.90 -3.03
C HIS A 290 15.26 -11.33 -1.56
N ASP A 291 14.72 -10.53 -0.65
CA ASP A 291 14.76 -10.80 0.78
C ASP A 291 14.01 -12.08 1.14
N MET A 292 14.59 -12.87 2.06
CA MET A 292 14.04 -14.17 2.43
C MET A 292 12.77 -14.06 3.25
N ARG A 293 12.75 -13.22 4.29
CA ARG A 293 11.60 -13.15 5.19
C ARG A 293 11.37 -11.73 5.69
N TYR A 294 10.09 -11.34 5.66
CA TYR A 294 9.56 -10.16 6.36
C TYR A 294 8.52 -10.63 7.38
N ALA A 295 8.70 -10.21 8.62
CA ALA A 295 7.72 -10.37 9.68
C ALA A 295 7.84 -9.19 10.63
N ILE A 296 6.75 -8.53 10.93
CA ILE A 296 6.73 -7.37 11.82
C ILE A 296 5.94 -7.68 13.09
N ASP A 297 6.40 -7.12 14.21
CA ASP A 297 5.66 -7.16 15.46
C ASP A 297 4.67 -6.00 15.50
N ALA A 298 3.37 -6.30 15.61
CA ALA A 298 2.29 -5.33 15.69
C ALA A 298 1.81 -5.09 17.15
N THR A 299 2.55 -5.58 18.14
CA THR A 299 2.15 -5.50 19.57
C THR A 299 1.91 -4.08 20.06
N LYS A 300 2.65 -3.09 19.51
CA LYS A 300 2.50 -1.69 19.90
C LYS A 300 1.14 -1.11 19.52
N ILE A 301 0.72 -1.28 18.27
CA ILE A 301 -0.59 -0.78 17.82
C ILE A 301 -1.73 -1.50 18.56
N GLU A 302 -1.57 -2.79 18.84
CA GLU A 302 -2.55 -3.57 19.59
C GLU A 302 -2.72 -3.04 21.02
N LYS A 303 -1.61 -2.91 21.75
CA LYS A 303 -1.63 -2.48 23.16
C LYS A 303 -1.99 -1.01 23.33
N GLU A 304 -1.46 -0.13 22.49
CA GLU A 304 -1.65 1.31 22.66
C GLU A 304 -2.95 1.82 22.05
N LEU A 305 -3.38 1.26 20.90
CA LEU A 305 -4.49 1.80 20.12
C LEU A 305 -5.70 0.85 20.07
N GLY A 306 -5.53 -0.42 20.47
CA GLY A 306 -6.59 -1.43 20.51
C GLY A 306 -7.00 -1.95 19.14
N TRP A 307 -6.09 -1.89 18.15
CA TRP A 307 -6.33 -2.44 16.82
C TRP A 307 -5.70 -3.83 16.69
N THR A 308 -6.42 -4.76 16.08
CA THR A 308 -5.95 -6.09 15.66
C THR A 308 -6.55 -6.44 14.30
N PRO A 309 -5.89 -7.29 13.48
CA PRO A 309 -6.51 -7.82 12.27
C PRO A 309 -7.84 -8.51 12.56
N SER A 310 -8.81 -8.37 11.67
CA SER A 310 -10.19 -8.88 11.90
C SER A 310 -10.49 -10.17 11.15
N VAL A 311 -9.69 -10.53 10.15
CA VAL A 311 -9.88 -11.76 9.34
C VAL A 311 -8.61 -12.59 9.28
N THR A 312 -8.76 -13.91 9.18
CA THR A 312 -7.66 -14.82 8.85
C THR A 312 -7.23 -14.64 7.40
N PHE A 313 -6.02 -15.12 7.06
CA PHE A 313 -5.56 -15.06 5.68
C PHE A 313 -6.49 -15.80 4.71
N GLU A 314 -6.96 -16.99 5.09
CA GLU A 314 -7.85 -17.82 4.26
C GLU A 314 -9.19 -17.15 4.01
N GLU A 315 -9.76 -16.46 5.02
CA GLU A 315 -11.01 -15.70 4.87
C GLU A 315 -10.82 -14.49 3.96
N GLY A 316 -9.75 -13.71 4.19
CA GLY A 316 -9.41 -12.55 3.36
C GLY A 316 -9.10 -12.93 1.91
N LEU A 317 -8.41 -14.08 1.71
CA LEU A 317 -8.12 -14.60 0.37
C LEU A 317 -9.41 -15.01 -0.36
N SER A 318 -10.34 -15.67 0.33
CA SER A 318 -11.65 -16.00 -0.25
C SER A 318 -12.43 -14.75 -0.64
N GLN A 319 -12.50 -13.74 0.23
CA GLN A 319 -13.12 -12.44 -0.09
C GLN A 319 -12.44 -11.75 -1.27
N THR A 320 -11.12 -11.90 -1.39
CA THR A 320 -10.35 -11.34 -2.50
C THR A 320 -10.72 -12.02 -3.82
N ILE A 321 -10.73 -13.35 -3.84
CA ILE A 321 -11.14 -14.13 -5.01
C ILE A 321 -12.56 -13.77 -5.43
N ASP A 322 -13.51 -13.77 -4.49
CA ASP A 322 -14.91 -13.40 -4.76
C ASP A 322 -15.01 -12.04 -5.43
N TRP A 323 -14.28 -11.06 -4.91
CA TRP A 323 -14.27 -9.71 -5.48
C TRP A 323 -13.79 -9.70 -6.94
N TYR A 324 -12.71 -10.42 -7.30
CA TYR A 324 -12.24 -10.49 -8.70
C TYR A 324 -13.24 -11.18 -9.63
N PHE A 325 -13.98 -12.17 -9.11
CA PHE A 325 -15.05 -12.80 -9.89
C PHE A 325 -16.24 -11.86 -10.15
N GLU A 326 -16.57 -11.02 -9.19
CA GLU A 326 -17.66 -10.05 -9.28
C GLU A 326 -17.28 -8.80 -10.08
N ASN A 327 -15.96 -8.50 -10.22
CA ASN A 327 -15.44 -7.31 -10.88
C ASN A 327 -14.55 -7.62 -12.08
N LYS A 328 -15.00 -8.53 -12.96
CA LYS A 328 -14.25 -8.93 -14.16
C LYS A 328 -13.98 -7.77 -15.10
N ASP A 329 -14.95 -6.90 -15.31
CA ASP A 329 -14.79 -5.71 -16.15
C ASP A 329 -13.66 -4.80 -15.65
N TRP A 330 -13.55 -4.63 -14.33
CA TRP A 330 -12.43 -3.90 -13.72
C TRP A 330 -11.10 -4.60 -14.02
N LEU A 331 -11.04 -5.92 -13.85
CA LEU A 331 -9.83 -6.71 -14.12
C LEU A 331 -9.43 -6.61 -15.60
N ASP A 332 -10.36 -6.73 -16.52
CA ASP A 332 -10.12 -6.62 -17.96
C ASP A 332 -9.62 -5.22 -18.33
N ASN A 333 -10.20 -4.16 -17.76
CA ASN A 333 -9.77 -2.79 -17.99
C ASN A 333 -8.34 -2.56 -17.53
N VAL A 334 -7.97 -2.97 -16.30
CA VAL A 334 -6.61 -2.74 -15.76
C VAL A 334 -5.54 -3.65 -16.37
N THR A 335 -5.93 -4.78 -16.96
CA THR A 335 -4.99 -5.71 -17.65
C THR A 335 -4.83 -5.41 -19.14
N SER A 336 -5.52 -4.40 -19.66
CA SER A 336 -5.40 -3.93 -21.03
C SER A 336 -4.21 -2.96 -21.24
N GLY A 337 -3.92 -2.60 -22.47
CA GLY A 337 -3.02 -1.48 -22.82
C GLY A 337 -1.60 -1.64 -22.28
N GLU A 338 -1.14 -0.69 -21.47
CA GLU A 338 0.23 -0.63 -20.95
C GLU A 338 0.59 -1.81 -20.03
N TYR A 339 -0.38 -2.35 -19.28
CA TYR A 339 -0.16 -3.55 -18.49
C TYR A 339 0.19 -4.75 -19.36
N ALA A 340 -0.51 -4.96 -20.48
CA ALA A 340 -0.23 -6.07 -21.38
C ALA A 340 1.20 -6.00 -21.93
N LYS A 341 1.69 -4.79 -22.25
CA LYS A 341 3.08 -4.56 -22.68
C LYS A 341 4.08 -4.86 -21.56
N TYR A 342 3.79 -4.41 -20.35
CA TYR A 342 4.62 -4.69 -19.16
C TYR A 342 4.70 -6.20 -18.89
N TYR A 343 3.55 -6.88 -18.87
CA TYR A 343 3.46 -8.32 -18.64
C TYR A 343 4.31 -9.12 -19.67
N ALA A 344 4.17 -8.80 -20.96
CA ALA A 344 4.95 -9.45 -22.01
C ALA A 344 6.46 -9.26 -21.81
N LYS A 345 6.92 -8.07 -21.38
CA LYS A 345 8.34 -7.79 -21.11
C LYS A 345 8.89 -8.58 -19.92
N MET A 346 8.08 -8.82 -18.88
CA MET A 346 8.54 -9.46 -17.64
C MET A 346 8.50 -10.99 -17.68
N TYR A 347 7.57 -11.59 -18.45
CA TYR A 347 7.25 -13.02 -18.37
C TYR A 347 7.30 -13.75 -19.73
N SER A 348 7.77 -13.14 -20.83
CA SER A 348 7.95 -13.77 -22.15
C SER A 348 9.40 -14.21 -22.44
#